data_a1c5bc5cabf236c6f2b856f20aca757f
#
_entry.id   a1c5bc5cabf236c6f2b856f20aca757f
#
_cell.length_a   1.000
_cell.length_b   1.000
_cell.length_c   1.000
_cell.angle_alpha   90.00
_cell.angle_beta   90.00
_cell.angle_gamma   90.00
#
_symmetry.space_group_name_H-M   'P 1'
#
loop_
_entity.id
_entity.type
_entity.pdbx_description
1 polymer ?
#
loop_
_entity_poly.entity_id
_entity_poly.type
_entity_poly.pdbx_seq_one_letter_code
_entity_poly.pdbx_strand_id
1 'polypeptide(L)'
;MEKIKKSYNLLIGIIALLSIVAVVALAGYIVSKPKPVVIQGQAEATEYRVSGKVPGRIEQFFAEEGDMVHKGDTLVEIDSPEVRSKLAQAMAMKSAAEAQKEKALTGARQEQIAAAYELWQQALAGEEVMKKSFDRTGRLYEKKVISEQKYDEVQAQYKAARATCAAARSQYDMAVNGARKEDKETAEALVDQASAALMEVESYLGELYLVSPADGVISARFPKAGELVGQGSPVMAVTDLNDVWFTFNIREDMLHGLKTGDELTVTVPALGDARYRTKVSYISVLESYATWRASLDTGSYDAKTFEVRSVPESPIEGLRPGMTAIVVRND
;
A
#
# COMPACT_ATOMS: atom_id res chain seq x y z
N MET A 1 39.95 27.20 -95.17
CA MET A 1 39.69 27.76 -93.78
C MET A 1 38.34 27.38 -93.22
N GLU A 2 37.31 27.19 -94.00
CA GLU A 2 35.94 26.90 -93.55
C GLU A 2 35.76 25.53 -92.89
N LYS A 3 36.45 24.48 -93.36
CA LYS A 3 36.37 23.14 -92.76
C LYS A 3 36.93 23.03 -91.34
N ILE A 4 37.95 23.81 -91.01
CA ILE A 4 38.59 23.87 -89.67
C ILE A 4 37.70 24.62 -88.70
N LYS A 5 36.97 25.68 -89.09
CA LYS A 5 36.00 26.35 -88.21
C LYS A 5 34.80 25.53 -87.88
N LYS A 6 34.30 24.68 -88.84
CA LYS A 6 33.17 23.80 -88.64
C LYS A 6 33.50 22.66 -87.66
N SER A 7 34.73 22.15 -87.70
CA SER A 7 35.21 21.11 -86.75
C SER A 7 35.40 21.68 -85.35
N TYR A 8 35.86 22.93 -85.19
CA TYR A 8 36.02 23.57 -83.90
C TYR A 8 34.70 23.90 -83.19
N ASN A 9 33.72 24.36 -83.99
CA ASN A 9 32.34 24.57 -83.44
C ASN A 9 31.64 23.27 -83.02
N LEU A 10 31.90 22.15 -83.75
CA LEU A 10 31.40 20.84 -83.40
C LEU A 10 32.03 20.31 -82.09
N LEU A 11 33.34 20.55 -81.95
CA LEU A 11 34.06 20.18 -80.70
C LEU A 11 33.59 20.99 -79.51
N ILE A 12 33.33 22.29 -79.63
CA ILE A 12 32.76 23.13 -78.60
C ILE A 12 31.31 22.66 -78.21
N GLY A 13 30.54 22.30 -79.24
CA GLY A 13 29.18 21.75 -79.00
C GLY A 13 29.19 20.43 -78.23
N ILE A 14 30.14 19.53 -78.54
CA ILE A 14 30.29 18.28 -77.80
C ILE A 14 30.74 18.53 -76.35
N ILE A 15 31.66 19.45 -76.12
CA ILE A 15 32.13 19.81 -74.75
C ILE A 15 30.99 20.44 -73.95
N ALA A 16 30.21 21.35 -74.57
CA ALA A 16 29.05 21.92 -73.92
C ALA A 16 27.98 20.90 -73.59
N LEU A 17 27.70 19.92 -74.48
CA LEU A 17 26.78 18.84 -74.25
C LEU A 17 27.25 17.96 -73.08
N LEU A 18 28.51 17.58 -73.10
CA LEU A 18 29.13 16.75 -72.01
C LEU A 18 29.11 17.49 -70.64
N SER A 19 29.35 18.79 -70.63
CA SER A 19 29.26 19.56 -69.38
C SER A 19 27.80 19.64 -68.86
N ILE A 20 26.82 19.79 -69.75
CA ILE A 20 25.41 19.75 -69.34
C ILE A 20 25.04 18.39 -68.80
N VAL A 21 25.42 17.30 -69.44
CA VAL A 21 25.18 15.91 -68.99
C VAL A 21 25.83 15.68 -67.64
N ALA A 22 27.10 16.16 -67.44
CA ALA A 22 27.77 16.04 -66.15
C ALA A 22 27.09 16.80 -65.05
N VAL A 23 26.58 18.02 -65.30
CA VAL A 23 25.85 18.80 -64.33
C VAL A 23 24.53 18.14 -63.96
N VAL A 24 23.79 17.62 -64.98
CA VAL A 24 22.49 16.88 -64.72
C VAL A 24 22.76 15.58 -63.96
N ALA A 25 23.83 14.86 -64.29
CA ALA A 25 24.23 13.65 -63.55
C ALA A 25 24.61 13.96 -62.13
N LEU A 26 25.37 15.04 -61.88
CA LEU A 26 25.75 15.49 -60.55
C LEU A 26 24.55 15.96 -59.72
N ALA A 27 23.64 16.71 -60.35
CA ALA A 27 22.40 17.15 -59.74
C ALA A 27 21.51 15.93 -59.37
N GLY A 28 21.37 14.97 -60.31
CA GLY A 28 20.66 13.70 -60.08
C GLY A 28 21.28 12.92 -58.93
N TYR A 29 22.61 12.83 -58.87
CA TYR A 29 23.29 12.13 -57.78
C TYR A 29 23.06 12.80 -56.39
N ILE A 30 23.07 14.11 -56.33
CA ILE A 30 22.80 14.86 -55.13
C ILE A 30 21.34 14.71 -54.66
N VAL A 31 20.39 14.76 -55.61
CA VAL A 31 18.95 14.57 -55.30
C VAL A 31 18.60 13.13 -54.96
N SER A 32 19.32 12.14 -55.53
CA SER A 32 19.09 10.72 -55.29
C SER A 32 19.69 10.17 -54.01
N LYS A 33 20.43 10.98 -53.22
CA LYS A 33 20.92 10.53 -51.93
C LYS A 33 19.73 10.20 -51.00
N PRO A 34 19.64 8.96 -50.49
CA PRO A 34 18.58 8.61 -49.58
C PRO A 34 18.62 9.55 -48.36
N LYS A 35 17.49 10.13 -48.01
CA LYS A 35 17.39 10.93 -46.78
C LYS A 35 17.53 10.01 -45.60
N PRO A 36 18.33 10.36 -44.58
CA PRO A 36 18.43 9.54 -43.40
C PRO A 36 17.06 9.36 -42.77
N VAL A 37 16.76 8.14 -42.36
CA VAL A 37 15.50 7.82 -41.67
C VAL A 37 15.58 8.37 -40.24
N VAL A 38 14.67 9.28 -39.94
CA VAL A 38 14.55 9.88 -38.62
C VAL A 38 13.44 9.20 -37.86
N ILE A 39 13.77 8.53 -36.77
CA ILE A 39 12.83 7.90 -35.85
C ILE A 39 12.64 8.86 -34.70
N GLN A 40 11.41 9.31 -34.49
CA GLN A 40 11.05 10.20 -33.40
C GLN A 40 10.44 9.39 -32.25
N GLY A 41 10.84 9.71 -31.03
CA GLY A 41 10.33 9.16 -29.78
C GLY A 41 10.24 10.25 -28.73
N GLN A 42 10.06 9.85 -27.51
CA GLN A 42 10.00 10.74 -26.35
C GLN A 42 10.71 10.12 -25.14
N ALA A 43 11.18 10.98 -24.26
CA ALA A 43 11.67 10.58 -22.93
C ALA A 43 10.46 10.27 -22.04
N GLU A 44 10.54 9.20 -21.27
CA GLU A 44 9.57 8.80 -20.25
C GLU A 44 10.30 8.50 -18.95
N ALA A 45 9.58 8.54 -17.84
CA ALA A 45 10.12 8.16 -16.52
C ALA A 45 9.05 7.44 -15.72
N THR A 46 9.46 6.73 -14.69
CA THR A 46 8.52 6.11 -13.75
C THR A 46 7.77 7.19 -12.97
N GLU A 47 6.44 7.14 -13.05
CA GLU A 47 5.54 8.01 -12.32
C GLU A 47 4.79 7.21 -11.25
N TYR A 48 4.92 7.64 -10.00
CA TYR A 48 4.22 7.09 -8.86
C TYR A 48 3.03 7.98 -8.50
N ARG A 49 1.82 7.43 -8.60
CA ARG A 49 0.60 8.12 -8.18
C ARG A 49 0.34 7.85 -6.71
N VAL A 50 0.50 8.89 -5.90
CA VAL A 50 0.22 8.84 -4.46
C VAL A 50 -1.28 8.99 -4.27
N SER A 51 -1.90 8.00 -3.63
CA SER A 51 -3.34 7.95 -3.37
C SER A 51 -3.62 7.55 -1.93
N GLY A 52 -4.69 8.10 -1.34
CA GLY A 52 -5.12 7.79 0.02
C GLY A 52 -5.93 6.50 0.09
N LYS A 53 -5.71 5.72 1.13
CA LYS A 53 -6.51 4.53 1.47
C LYS A 53 -7.78 4.90 2.23
N VAL A 54 -7.81 6.09 2.82
CA VAL A 54 -8.90 6.62 3.62
C VAL A 54 -9.53 7.81 2.91
N PRO A 55 -10.86 7.88 2.78
CA PRO A 55 -11.53 9.06 2.26
C PRO A 55 -11.47 10.19 3.28
N GLY A 56 -11.36 11.43 2.79
CA GLY A 56 -11.32 12.60 3.64
C GLY A 56 -11.15 13.88 2.84
N ARG A 57 -11.00 15.00 3.52
CA ARG A 57 -10.77 16.31 2.92
C ARG A 57 -9.27 16.62 2.99
N ILE A 58 -8.71 17.14 1.90
CA ILE A 58 -7.33 17.61 1.91
C ILE A 58 -7.23 18.78 2.89
N GLU A 59 -6.45 18.63 3.94
CA GLU A 59 -6.21 19.70 4.91
C GLU A 59 -5.11 20.62 4.41
N GLN A 60 -3.94 20.05 4.10
CA GLN A 60 -2.82 20.82 3.56
C GLN A 60 -1.89 19.96 2.70
N PHE A 61 -1.14 20.62 1.85
CA PHE A 61 -0.01 20.08 1.12
C PHE A 61 1.29 20.57 1.75
N PHE A 62 2.27 19.67 1.89
CA PHE A 62 3.61 19.98 2.40
C PHE A 62 4.64 20.18 1.27
N ALA A 63 4.27 19.81 0.03
CA ALA A 63 5.09 19.96 -1.15
C ALA A 63 4.27 20.51 -2.32
N GLU A 64 4.92 21.25 -3.21
CA GLU A 64 4.33 21.83 -4.41
C GLU A 64 4.84 21.16 -5.68
N GLU A 65 4.15 21.42 -6.82
CA GLU A 65 4.62 20.96 -8.13
C GLU A 65 6.00 21.54 -8.45
N GLY A 66 6.93 20.65 -8.81
CA GLY A 66 8.33 21.00 -9.07
C GLY A 66 9.28 20.78 -7.90
N ASP A 67 8.77 20.54 -6.68
CA ASP A 67 9.61 20.25 -5.53
C ASP A 67 10.25 18.86 -5.63
N MET A 68 11.50 18.76 -5.17
CA MET A 68 12.19 17.48 -5.00
C MET A 68 11.82 16.90 -3.64
N VAL A 69 11.45 15.64 -3.63
CA VAL A 69 11.05 14.88 -2.43
C VAL A 69 11.80 13.58 -2.32
N HIS A 70 11.98 13.11 -1.10
CA HIS A 70 12.61 11.82 -0.81
C HIS A 70 11.56 10.81 -0.37
N LYS A 71 11.89 9.54 -0.56
CA LYS A 71 11.05 8.44 -0.09
C LYS A 71 10.76 8.56 1.40
N GLY A 72 9.47 8.58 1.75
CA GLY A 72 9.00 8.72 3.13
C GLY A 72 8.67 10.16 3.55
N ASP A 73 8.99 11.15 2.73
CA ASP A 73 8.58 12.53 3.00
C ASP A 73 7.07 12.65 3.00
N THR A 74 6.52 13.35 3.98
CA THR A 74 5.07 13.62 4.04
C THR A 74 4.71 14.67 3.00
N LEU A 75 3.78 14.32 2.13
CA LEU A 75 3.35 15.16 1.02
C LEU A 75 2.03 15.87 1.30
N VAL A 76 1.09 15.17 1.94
CA VAL A 76 -0.29 15.63 2.11
C VAL A 76 -0.83 15.16 3.44
N GLU A 77 -1.62 16.01 4.08
CA GLU A 77 -2.45 15.67 5.23
C GLU A 77 -3.93 15.66 4.83
N ILE A 78 -4.61 14.58 5.20
CA ILE A 78 -6.04 14.37 4.97
C ILE A 78 -6.78 14.47 6.29
N ASP A 79 -7.78 15.33 6.38
CA ASP A 79 -8.72 15.37 7.50
C ASP A 79 -9.86 14.38 7.27
N SER A 80 -10.03 13.45 8.20
CA SER A 80 -11.12 12.48 8.21
C SER A 80 -11.75 12.39 9.61
N PRO A 81 -12.82 13.16 9.88
CA PRO A 81 -13.57 13.10 11.13
C PRO A 81 -14.10 11.69 11.43
N GLU A 82 -14.38 10.91 10.40
CA GLU A 82 -14.84 9.53 10.51
C GLU A 82 -13.79 8.63 11.17
N VAL A 83 -12.52 8.76 10.78
CA VAL A 83 -11.41 8.00 11.38
C VAL A 83 -11.20 8.42 12.83
N ARG A 84 -11.24 9.73 13.11
CA ARG A 84 -11.14 10.23 14.50
C ARG A 84 -12.28 9.73 15.38
N SER A 85 -13.49 9.68 14.84
CA SER A 85 -14.66 9.15 15.58
C SER A 85 -14.52 7.65 15.85
N LYS A 86 -14.05 6.87 14.86
CA LYS A 86 -13.75 5.44 15.03
C LYS A 86 -12.65 5.20 16.06
N LEU A 87 -11.62 6.05 16.09
CA LEU A 87 -10.58 5.98 17.11
C LEU A 87 -11.16 6.16 18.51
N ALA A 88 -11.94 7.22 18.72
CA ALA A 88 -12.57 7.47 20.01
C ALA A 88 -13.48 6.30 20.44
N GLN A 89 -14.22 5.71 19.50
CA GLN A 89 -15.05 4.52 19.74
C GLN A 89 -14.20 3.30 20.14
N ALA A 90 -13.12 3.01 19.42
CA ALA A 90 -12.23 1.88 19.72
C ALA A 90 -11.52 2.04 21.07
N MET A 91 -11.09 3.26 21.42
CA MET A 91 -10.52 3.57 22.73
C MET A 91 -11.55 3.36 23.86
N ALA A 92 -12.79 3.79 23.67
CA ALA A 92 -13.85 3.58 24.65
C ALA A 92 -14.18 2.08 24.82
N MET A 93 -14.20 1.31 23.73
CA MET A 93 -14.38 -0.16 23.77
C MET A 93 -13.26 -0.85 24.54
N LYS A 94 -11.99 -0.48 24.29
CA LYS A 94 -10.85 -1.02 25.01
C LYS A 94 -10.96 -0.71 26.51
N SER A 95 -11.26 0.54 26.88
CA SER A 95 -11.43 0.95 28.27
C SER A 95 -12.57 0.18 28.97
N ALA A 96 -13.66 -0.09 28.28
CA ALA A 96 -14.75 -0.90 28.82
C ALA A 96 -14.35 -2.38 29.04
N ALA A 97 -13.60 -2.95 28.10
CA ALA A 97 -13.07 -4.31 28.23
C ALA A 97 -12.03 -4.41 29.37
N GLU A 98 -11.17 -3.44 29.53
CA GLU A 98 -10.22 -3.35 30.66
C GLU A 98 -10.94 -3.27 32.00
N ALA A 99 -11.98 -2.44 32.11
CA ALA A 99 -12.80 -2.36 33.31
C ALA A 99 -13.51 -3.69 33.61
N GLN A 100 -13.95 -4.43 32.58
CA GLN A 100 -14.55 -5.76 32.75
C GLN A 100 -13.51 -6.79 33.22
N LYS A 101 -12.29 -6.75 32.68
CA LYS A 101 -11.15 -7.57 33.14
C LYS A 101 -10.81 -7.27 34.60
N GLU A 102 -10.70 -6.01 34.96
CA GLU A 102 -10.42 -5.59 36.34
C GLU A 102 -11.49 -6.09 37.30
N LYS A 103 -12.78 -5.99 36.92
CA LYS A 103 -13.88 -6.56 37.71
C LYS A 103 -13.77 -8.06 37.89
N ALA A 104 -13.38 -8.81 36.83
CA ALA A 104 -13.20 -10.26 36.92
C ALA A 104 -11.98 -10.65 37.78
N LEU A 105 -10.92 -9.85 37.76
CA LEU A 105 -9.71 -10.07 38.57
C LEU A 105 -9.94 -9.75 40.04
N THR A 106 -10.61 -8.62 40.34
CA THR A 106 -10.90 -8.17 41.71
C THR A 106 -11.89 -9.10 42.42
N GLY A 107 -12.80 -9.74 41.65
CA GLY A 107 -13.79 -10.67 42.20
C GLY A 107 -14.85 -10.03 43.07
N ALA A 108 -15.23 -10.71 44.17
CA ALA A 108 -16.24 -10.21 45.09
C ALA A 108 -15.73 -9.02 45.90
N ARG A 109 -16.62 -8.09 46.23
CA ARG A 109 -16.28 -6.93 47.08
C ARG A 109 -15.94 -7.40 48.49
N GLN A 110 -15.08 -6.68 49.20
CA GLN A 110 -14.66 -6.99 50.57
C GLN A 110 -15.85 -7.12 51.53
N GLU A 111 -16.89 -6.30 51.33
CA GLU A 111 -18.11 -6.36 52.15
C GLU A 111 -18.88 -7.65 51.92
N GLN A 112 -18.88 -8.17 50.69
CA GLN A 112 -19.54 -9.45 50.37
C GLN A 112 -18.78 -10.63 50.97
N ILE A 113 -17.44 -10.60 50.92
CA ILE A 113 -16.61 -11.62 51.54
C ILE A 113 -16.80 -11.60 53.09
N ALA A 114 -16.81 -10.41 53.70
CA ALA A 114 -17.04 -10.25 55.13
C ALA A 114 -18.43 -10.76 55.52
N ALA A 115 -19.47 -10.41 54.77
CA ALA A 115 -20.82 -10.91 55.07
C ALA A 115 -20.95 -12.41 54.97
N ALA A 116 -20.32 -13.03 53.95
CA ALA A 116 -20.29 -14.51 53.82
C ALA A 116 -19.53 -15.18 54.95
N TYR A 117 -18.43 -14.54 55.40
CA TYR A 117 -17.66 -14.99 56.57
C TYR A 117 -18.48 -15.02 57.85
N GLU A 118 -19.20 -13.93 58.15
CA GLU A 118 -20.05 -13.85 59.34
C GLU A 118 -21.20 -14.88 59.33
N LEU A 119 -21.82 -15.12 58.16
CA LEU A 119 -22.80 -16.20 57.99
C LEU A 119 -22.20 -17.58 58.28
N TRP A 120 -21.01 -17.84 57.79
CA TRP A 120 -20.31 -19.07 58.12
C TRP A 120 -20.00 -19.20 59.61
N GLN A 121 -19.51 -18.12 60.27
CA GLN A 121 -19.26 -18.10 61.71
C GLN A 121 -20.51 -18.36 62.53
N GLN A 122 -21.66 -17.79 62.15
CA GLN A 122 -22.96 -18.04 62.73
C GLN A 122 -23.38 -19.54 62.61
N ALA A 123 -23.24 -20.10 61.42
CA ALA A 123 -23.55 -21.50 61.19
C ALA A 123 -22.62 -22.47 61.96
N LEU A 124 -21.30 -22.12 62.07
CA LEU A 124 -20.31 -22.87 62.83
C LEU A 124 -20.66 -22.90 64.32
N ALA A 125 -21.05 -21.77 64.89
CA ALA A 125 -21.51 -21.72 66.29
C ALA A 125 -22.77 -22.57 66.51
N GLY A 126 -23.69 -22.58 65.56
CA GLY A 126 -24.90 -23.44 65.58
C GLY A 126 -24.55 -24.94 65.54
N GLU A 127 -23.58 -25.35 64.68
CA GLU A 127 -23.12 -26.74 64.59
C GLU A 127 -22.47 -27.16 65.90
N GLU A 128 -21.63 -26.31 66.52
CA GLU A 128 -20.94 -26.59 67.77
C GLU A 128 -21.93 -26.87 68.91
N VAL A 129 -23.02 -26.09 69.03
CA VAL A 129 -24.07 -26.28 70.04
C VAL A 129 -24.80 -27.62 69.80
N MET A 130 -25.16 -27.91 68.53
CA MET A 130 -25.84 -29.19 68.22
C MET A 130 -24.93 -30.38 68.43
N LYS A 131 -23.64 -30.25 68.13
CA LYS A 131 -22.64 -31.28 68.40
C LYS A 131 -22.53 -31.62 69.91
N LYS A 132 -22.39 -30.59 70.75
CA LYS A 132 -22.36 -30.75 72.23
C LYS A 132 -23.64 -31.42 72.74
N SER A 133 -24.80 -31.07 72.17
CA SER A 133 -26.09 -31.69 72.46
C SER A 133 -26.10 -33.18 72.08
N PHE A 134 -25.66 -33.47 70.82
CA PHE A 134 -25.59 -34.83 70.29
C PHE A 134 -24.66 -35.71 71.15
N ASP A 135 -23.44 -35.23 71.47
CA ASP A 135 -22.45 -35.93 72.28
C ASP A 135 -22.96 -36.20 73.67
N ARG A 136 -23.71 -35.29 74.27
CA ARG A 136 -24.37 -35.47 75.57
C ARG A 136 -25.46 -36.48 75.48
N THR A 137 -26.32 -36.39 74.51
CA THR A 137 -27.43 -37.31 74.28
C THR A 137 -26.96 -38.71 73.97
N GLY A 138 -25.87 -38.88 73.21
CA GLY A 138 -25.22 -40.19 72.93
C GLY A 138 -24.78 -40.87 74.23
N ARG A 139 -24.12 -40.15 75.16
CA ARG A 139 -23.74 -40.73 76.45
C ARG A 139 -24.94 -41.18 77.35
N LEU A 140 -26.09 -40.44 77.23
CA LEU A 140 -27.31 -40.81 77.94
C LEU A 140 -28.03 -42.02 77.32
N TYR A 141 -27.98 -42.14 75.99
CA TYR A 141 -28.53 -43.31 75.28
C TYR A 141 -27.73 -44.58 75.57
N GLU A 142 -26.39 -44.52 75.55
CA GLU A 142 -25.55 -45.69 75.97
C GLU A 142 -25.86 -46.14 77.40
N LYS A 143 -26.21 -45.23 78.30
CA LYS A 143 -26.63 -45.54 79.68
C LYS A 143 -28.10 -45.93 79.77
N LYS A 144 -28.84 -46.08 78.64
CA LYS A 144 -30.27 -46.41 78.58
C LYS A 144 -31.18 -45.45 79.34
N VAL A 145 -30.78 -44.15 79.44
CA VAL A 145 -31.59 -43.09 80.18
C VAL A 145 -32.63 -42.42 79.25
N ILE A 146 -32.45 -42.52 77.95
CA ILE A 146 -33.34 -41.90 76.98
C ILE A 146 -33.77 -42.90 75.92
N SER A 147 -34.90 -42.61 75.20
CA SER A 147 -35.41 -43.44 74.10
C SER A 147 -34.59 -43.31 72.84
N GLU A 148 -34.58 -44.29 71.97
CA GLU A 148 -33.98 -44.30 70.67
C GLU A 148 -34.54 -43.13 69.79
N GLN A 149 -35.84 -42.92 69.80
CA GLN A 149 -36.48 -41.80 69.09
C GLN A 149 -35.87 -40.44 69.47
N LYS A 150 -35.53 -40.23 70.80
CA LYS A 150 -34.95 -38.98 71.22
C LYS A 150 -33.49 -38.87 70.77
N TYR A 151 -32.74 -39.96 70.72
CA TYR A 151 -31.41 -39.98 70.18
C TYR A 151 -31.42 -39.67 68.67
N ASP A 152 -32.31 -40.33 67.89
CA ASP A 152 -32.43 -40.09 66.45
C ASP A 152 -32.84 -38.63 66.08
N GLU A 153 -33.75 -38.01 66.88
CA GLU A 153 -34.13 -36.61 66.74
C GLU A 153 -32.90 -35.69 66.87
N VAL A 154 -32.13 -35.87 67.94
CA VAL A 154 -30.94 -35.01 68.16
C VAL A 154 -29.85 -35.27 67.15
N GLN A 155 -29.69 -36.52 66.70
CA GLN A 155 -28.78 -36.91 65.61
C GLN A 155 -29.18 -36.21 64.29
N ALA A 156 -30.48 -36.20 63.97
CA ALA A 156 -30.98 -35.52 62.79
C ALA A 156 -30.74 -34.01 62.82
N GLN A 157 -30.98 -33.39 64.01
CA GLN A 157 -30.69 -31.95 64.22
C GLN A 157 -29.21 -31.62 64.07
N TYR A 158 -28.31 -32.47 64.60
CA TYR A 158 -26.86 -32.27 64.43
C TYR A 158 -26.46 -32.40 62.93
N LYS A 159 -26.97 -33.42 62.25
CA LYS A 159 -26.72 -33.63 60.81
C LYS A 159 -27.17 -32.40 59.99
N ALA A 160 -28.36 -31.86 60.30
CA ALA A 160 -28.88 -30.68 59.66
C ALA A 160 -27.99 -29.43 59.90
N ALA A 161 -27.59 -29.16 61.15
CA ALA A 161 -26.71 -28.07 61.51
C ALA A 161 -25.33 -28.18 60.79
N ARG A 162 -24.74 -29.37 60.74
CA ARG A 162 -23.53 -29.67 60.02
C ARG A 162 -23.65 -29.37 58.49
N ALA A 163 -24.76 -29.77 57.91
CA ALA A 163 -25.02 -29.48 56.48
C ALA A 163 -25.15 -27.96 56.21
N THR A 164 -25.83 -27.24 57.12
CA THR A 164 -25.94 -25.76 57.03
C THR A 164 -24.59 -25.10 57.16
N CYS A 165 -23.71 -25.54 58.09
CA CYS A 165 -22.37 -25.03 58.26
C CYS A 165 -21.52 -25.28 56.99
N ALA A 166 -21.57 -26.48 56.42
CA ALA A 166 -20.87 -26.82 55.18
C ALA A 166 -21.34 -25.96 53.97
N ALA A 167 -22.66 -25.70 53.88
CA ALA A 167 -23.21 -24.82 52.83
C ALA A 167 -22.72 -23.37 52.98
N ALA A 168 -22.76 -22.82 54.21
CA ALA A 168 -22.28 -21.48 54.48
C ALA A 168 -20.77 -21.33 54.21
N ARG A 169 -19.98 -22.33 54.55
CA ARG A 169 -18.55 -22.39 54.23
C ARG A 169 -18.30 -22.38 52.72
N SER A 170 -19.03 -23.21 51.98
CA SER A 170 -18.90 -23.21 50.49
C SER A 170 -19.25 -21.87 49.89
N GLN A 171 -20.19 -21.12 50.47
CA GLN A 171 -20.55 -19.78 50.01
C GLN A 171 -19.46 -18.75 50.31
N TYR A 172 -18.82 -18.84 51.47
CA TYR A 172 -17.63 -18.04 51.80
C TYR A 172 -16.45 -18.34 50.84
N ASP A 173 -16.15 -19.64 50.65
CA ASP A 173 -15.07 -20.11 49.78
C ASP A 173 -15.31 -19.63 48.32
N MET A 174 -16.56 -19.64 47.81
CA MET A 174 -16.91 -19.06 46.51
C MET A 174 -16.66 -17.55 46.45
N ALA A 175 -17.00 -16.81 47.50
CA ALA A 175 -16.78 -15.36 47.54
C ALA A 175 -15.27 -15.02 47.57
N VAL A 176 -14.46 -15.76 48.31
CA VAL A 176 -13.01 -15.59 48.40
C VAL A 176 -12.31 -15.96 47.09
N ASN A 177 -12.68 -17.07 46.47
CA ASN A 177 -12.09 -17.52 45.20
C ASN A 177 -12.42 -16.63 44.03
N GLY A 178 -13.53 -15.88 44.13
CA GLY A 178 -13.94 -14.88 43.10
C GLY A 178 -14.36 -15.53 41.77
N ALA A 179 -14.08 -14.83 40.68
CA ALA A 179 -14.41 -15.30 39.33
C ALA A 179 -13.62 -16.55 38.95
N ARG A 180 -14.25 -17.43 38.18
CA ARG A 180 -13.61 -18.62 37.64
C ARG A 180 -12.46 -18.29 36.70
N LYS A 181 -11.57 -19.26 36.50
CA LYS A 181 -10.44 -19.10 35.57
C LYS A 181 -10.92 -18.77 34.16
N GLU A 182 -11.97 -19.45 33.71
CA GLU A 182 -12.56 -19.26 32.37
C GLU A 182 -13.18 -17.85 32.21
N ASP A 183 -13.77 -17.30 33.28
CA ASP A 183 -14.32 -15.93 33.26
C ASP A 183 -13.19 -14.90 33.13
N LYS A 184 -12.06 -15.12 33.81
CA LYS A 184 -10.86 -14.26 33.71
C LYS A 184 -10.22 -14.35 32.34
N GLU A 185 -10.08 -15.55 31.77
CA GLU A 185 -9.57 -15.77 30.41
C GLU A 185 -10.47 -15.13 29.36
N THR A 186 -11.79 -15.23 29.55
CA THR A 186 -12.78 -14.58 28.65
C THR A 186 -12.65 -13.05 28.70
N ALA A 187 -12.52 -12.48 29.91
CA ALA A 187 -12.33 -11.04 30.07
C ALA A 187 -11.02 -10.54 29.48
N GLU A 188 -9.95 -11.34 29.58
CA GLU A 188 -8.67 -11.06 28.91
C GLU A 188 -8.78 -11.08 27.38
N ALA A 189 -9.42 -12.11 26.82
CA ALA A 189 -9.66 -12.22 25.39
C ALA A 189 -10.48 -11.03 24.82
N LEU A 190 -11.42 -10.48 25.62
CA LEU A 190 -12.16 -9.28 25.25
C LEU A 190 -11.26 -8.04 25.17
N VAL A 191 -10.27 -7.90 26.08
CA VAL A 191 -9.29 -6.83 26.02
C VAL A 191 -8.41 -6.98 24.78
N ASP A 192 -7.97 -8.19 24.48
CA ASP A 192 -7.16 -8.46 23.28
C ASP A 192 -7.93 -8.14 22.00
N GLN A 193 -9.20 -8.53 21.93
CA GLN A 193 -10.09 -8.19 20.82
C GLN A 193 -10.25 -6.68 20.65
N ALA A 194 -10.52 -5.96 21.73
CA ALA A 194 -10.67 -4.50 21.69
C ALA A 194 -9.35 -3.79 21.34
N SER A 195 -8.21 -4.34 21.80
CA SER A 195 -6.89 -3.83 21.44
C SER A 195 -6.55 -4.03 19.98
N ALA A 196 -6.92 -5.17 19.39
CA ALA A 196 -6.77 -5.43 17.96
C ALA A 196 -7.62 -4.47 17.11
N ALA A 197 -8.86 -4.21 17.53
CA ALA A 197 -9.73 -3.22 16.87
C ALA A 197 -9.15 -1.80 16.96
N LEU A 198 -8.52 -1.43 18.07
CA LEU A 198 -7.83 -0.16 18.21
C LEU A 198 -6.63 -0.07 17.26
N MET A 199 -5.78 -1.09 17.19
CA MET A 199 -4.64 -1.14 16.26
C MET A 199 -5.06 -1.02 14.79
N GLU A 200 -6.20 -1.60 14.41
CA GLU A 200 -6.76 -1.42 13.08
C GLU A 200 -7.04 0.05 12.77
N VAL A 201 -7.69 0.76 13.69
CA VAL A 201 -8.01 2.19 13.50
C VAL A 201 -6.75 3.06 13.55
N GLU A 202 -5.79 2.74 14.39
CA GLU A 202 -4.48 3.43 14.44
C GLU A 202 -3.73 3.30 13.11
N SER A 203 -3.83 2.15 12.43
CA SER A 203 -3.29 1.97 11.08
C SER A 203 -3.94 2.95 10.07
N TYR A 204 -5.25 3.20 10.17
CA TYR A 204 -5.92 4.19 9.33
C TYR A 204 -5.51 5.64 9.65
N LEU A 205 -5.13 5.95 10.89
CA LEU A 205 -4.58 7.26 11.24
C LEU A 205 -3.25 7.54 10.53
N GLY A 206 -2.38 6.53 10.41
CA GLY A 206 -1.14 6.66 9.64
C GLY A 206 -1.38 6.97 8.16
N GLU A 207 -2.48 6.46 7.61
CA GLU A 207 -2.86 6.68 6.21
C GLU A 207 -3.45 8.09 5.93
N LEU A 208 -3.67 8.91 6.97
CA LEU A 208 -4.05 10.31 6.80
C LEU A 208 -2.88 11.19 6.33
N TYR A 209 -1.65 10.74 6.53
CA TYR A 209 -0.44 11.38 6.05
C TYR A 209 0.09 10.61 4.85
N LEU A 210 -0.14 11.16 3.66
CA LEU A 210 0.37 10.55 2.43
C LEU A 210 1.85 10.85 2.28
N VAL A 211 2.65 9.81 2.10
CA VAL A 211 4.11 9.91 1.99
C VAL A 211 4.58 9.56 0.59
N SER A 212 5.74 10.10 0.19
CA SER A 212 6.37 9.76 -1.08
C SER A 212 6.83 8.29 -1.10
N PRO A 213 6.45 7.50 -2.13
CA PRO A 213 6.91 6.12 -2.27
C PRO A 213 8.35 6.00 -2.78
N ALA A 214 8.89 7.06 -3.40
CA ALA A 214 10.21 7.08 -4.04
C ALA A 214 10.83 8.48 -3.95
N ASP A 215 12.13 8.55 -4.24
CA ASP A 215 12.80 9.83 -4.49
C ASP A 215 12.39 10.35 -5.86
N GLY A 216 12.12 11.66 -5.98
CA GLY A 216 11.69 12.20 -7.25
C GLY A 216 11.21 13.65 -7.17
N VAL A 217 10.57 14.11 -8.23
CA VAL A 217 10.00 15.45 -8.32
C VAL A 217 8.48 15.36 -8.42
N ILE A 218 7.78 16.23 -7.70
CA ILE A 218 6.32 16.32 -7.82
C ILE A 218 5.96 16.78 -9.22
N SER A 219 5.33 15.92 -10.00
CA SER A 219 4.94 16.21 -11.39
C SER A 219 3.54 16.79 -11.53
N ALA A 220 2.63 16.41 -10.63
CA ALA A 220 1.27 16.92 -10.65
C ALA A 220 0.60 16.84 -9.27
N ARG A 221 -0.34 17.74 -9.05
CA ARG A 221 -1.24 17.79 -7.91
C ARG A 221 -2.68 17.84 -8.43
N PHE A 222 -3.47 16.80 -8.15
CA PHE A 222 -4.79 16.65 -8.74
C PHE A 222 -5.89 17.43 -8.01
N PRO A 223 -6.11 17.27 -6.67
CA PRO A 223 -7.09 18.06 -5.93
C PRO A 223 -6.47 19.36 -5.38
N LYS A 224 -7.34 20.21 -4.90
CA LYS A 224 -6.98 21.43 -4.14
C LYS A 224 -7.19 21.22 -2.64
N ALA A 225 -6.51 22.04 -1.83
CA ALA A 225 -6.79 22.09 -0.39
C ALA A 225 -8.27 22.38 -0.14
N GLY A 226 -8.89 21.66 0.79
CA GLY A 226 -10.30 21.72 1.08
C GLY A 226 -11.19 20.82 0.22
N GLU A 227 -10.69 20.18 -0.84
CA GLU A 227 -11.47 19.24 -1.65
C GLU A 227 -11.56 17.87 -0.97
N LEU A 228 -12.69 17.19 -1.20
CA LEU A 228 -12.92 15.82 -0.73
C LEU A 228 -12.31 14.81 -1.70
N VAL A 229 -11.54 13.88 -1.18
CA VAL A 229 -10.94 12.78 -1.95
C VAL A 229 -11.49 11.43 -1.49
N GLY A 230 -11.76 10.55 -2.44
CA GLY A 230 -12.20 9.19 -2.19
C GLY A 230 -11.02 8.24 -1.99
N GLN A 231 -11.32 7.05 -1.51
CA GLN A 231 -10.34 5.97 -1.42
C GLN A 231 -9.77 5.63 -2.80
N GLY A 232 -8.44 5.55 -2.92
CA GLY A 232 -7.74 5.23 -4.16
C GLY A 232 -7.67 6.37 -5.18
N SER A 233 -8.26 7.53 -4.90
CA SER A 233 -8.15 8.70 -5.77
C SER A 233 -6.72 9.22 -5.74
N PRO A 234 -6.09 9.50 -6.91
CA PRO A 234 -4.77 10.07 -6.94
C PRO A 234 -4.80 11.49 -6.39
N VAL A 235 -3.87 11.79 -5.50
CA VAL A 235 -3.71 13.11 -4.87
C VAL A 235 -2.52 13.86 -5.46
N MET A 236 -1.38 13.17 -5.59
CA MET A 236 -0.16 13.71 -6.19
C MET A 236 0.51 12.66 -7.08
N ALA A 237 1.34 13.13 -7.99
CA ALA A 237 2.23 12.29 -8.77
C ALA A 237 3.69 12.67 -8.49
N VAL A 238 4.52 11.65 -8.24
CA VAL A 238 5.97 11.77 -8.05
C VAL A 238 6.66 11.06 -9.20
N THR A 239 7.50 11.78 -9.92
CA THR A 239 8.26 11.28 -11.06
C THR A 239 9.71 11.04 -10.66
N ASP A 240 10.17 9.80 -10.80
CA ASP A 240 11.56 9.42 -10.55
C ASP A 240 12.42 9.79 -11.76
N LEU A 241 13.23 10.83 -11.61
CA LEU A 241 14.14 11.29 -12.67
C LEU A 241 15.40 10.44 -12.80
N ASN A 242 15.61 9.46 -11.93
CA ASN A 242 16.72 8.50 -12.04
C ASN A 242 16.33 7.27 -12.89
N ASP A 243 15.03 7.01 -13.02
CA ASP A 243 14.49 5.90 -13.82
C ASP A 243 13.82 6.43 -15.09
N VAL A 244 14.66 6.87 -16.03
CA VAL A 244 14.25 7.49 -17.31
C VAL A 244 14.64 6.59 -18.47
N TRP A 245 13.75 6.48 -19.45
CA TRP A 245 14.00 5.78 -20.71
C TRP A 245 13.44 6.57 -21.90
N PHE A 246 13.83 6.17 -23.11
CA PHE A 246 13.27 6.70 -24.35
C PHE A 246 12.35 5.66 -24.98
N THR A 247 11.16 6.07 -25.37
CA THR A 247 10.18 5.26 -26.09
C THR A 247 10.09 5.71 -27.53
N PHE A 248 10.30 4.78 -28.44
CA PHE A 248 10.22 4.99 -29.88
C PHE A 248 9.16 4.05 -30.46
N ASN A 249 8.32 4.57 -31.37
CA ASN A 249 7.41 3.75 -32.17
C ASN A 249 8.07 3.50 -33.53
N ILE A 250 8.65 2.30 -33.71
CA ILE A 250 9.41 1.92 -34.90
C ILE A 250 8.53 1.09 -35.81
N ARG A 251 8.51 1.44 -37.11
CA ARG A 251 7.78 0.65 -38.13
C ARG A 251 8.41 -0.71 -38.33
N GLU A 252 7.57 -1.72 -38.66
CA GLU A 252 8.01 -3.11 -38.81
C GLU A 252 9.12 -3.31 -39.87
N ASP A 253 9.13 -2.54 -40.93
CA ASP A 253 10.17 -2.57 -41.97
C ASP A 253 11.53 -2.09 -41.45
N MET A 254 11.54 -1.24 -40.40
CA MET A 254 12.74 -0.72 -39.75
C MET A 254 13.18 -1.54 -38.53
N LEU A 255 12.37 -2.50 -38.07
CA LEU A 255 12.73 -3.37 -36.95
C LEU A 255 13.76 -4.45 -37.33
N HIS A 256 13.95 -4.69 -38.66
CA HIS A 256 14.85 -5.73 -39.10
C HIS A 256 16.27 -5.57 -38.53
N GLY A 257 16.74 -6.62 -37.84
CA GLY A 257 18.05 -6.66 -37.22
C GLY A 257 18.16 -6.02 -35.84
N LEU A 258 17.13 -5.26 -35.36
CA LEU A 258 17.15 -4.65 -34.03
C LEU A 258 16.82 -5.69 -32.94
N LYS A 259 17.64 -5.77 -31.91
CA LYS A 259 17.48 -6.70 -30.78
C LYS A 259 17.61 -5.97 -29.45
N THR A 260 17.03 -6.57 -28.42
CA THR A 260 17.27 -6.14 -27.04
C THR A 260 18.76 -6.26 -26.74
N GLY A 261 19.34 -5.17 -26.23
CA GLY A 261 20.75 -5.05 -25.96
C GLY A 261 21.53 -4.23 -26.98
N ASP A 262 20.95 -3.92 -28.14
CA ASP A 262 21.62 -3.09 -29.16
C ASP A 262 21.77 -1.65 -28.70
N GLU A 263 22.83 -1.00 -29.16
CA GLU A 263 23.08 0.42 -28.88
C GLU A 263 22.36 1.32 -29.88
N LEU A 264 21.69 2.35 -29.36
CA LEU A 264 21.10 3.42 -30.15
C LEU A 264 21.74 4.75 -29.77
N THR A 265 21.98 5.59 -30.77
CA THR A 265 22.41 6.97 -30.54
C THR A 265 21.20 7.90 -30.61
N VAL A 266 20.86 8.48 -29.46
CA VAL A 266 19.71 9.38 -29.32
C VAL A 266 20.18 10.83 -29.21
N THR A 267 19.49 11.71 -29.90
CA THR A 267 19.65 13.16 -29.74
C THR A 267 18.38 13.73 -29.14
N VAL A 268 18.51 14.61 -28.16
CA VAL A 268 17.38 15.30 -27.51
C VAL A 268 17.47 16.78 -27.87
N PRO A 269 16.67 17.28 -28.82
CA PRO A 269 16.79 18.66 -29.31
C PRO A 269 16.67 19.74 -28.22
N ALA A 270 15.88 19.46 -27.17
CA ALA A 270 15.72 20.39 -26.04
C ALA A 270 17.02 20.55 -25.22
N LEU A 271 17.97 19.63 -25.33
CA LEU A 271 19.27 19.62 -24.64
C LEU A 271 20.42 19.98 -25.61
N GLY A 272 20.10 20.40 -26.84
CA GLY A 272 21.07 20.73 -27.89
C GLY A 272 21.43 19.55 -28.78
N ASP A 273 22.58 19.64 -29.47
CA ASP A 273 23.01 18.63 -30.47
C ASP A 273 23.81 17.46 -29.86
N ALA A 274 23.80 17.33 -28.54
CA ALA A 274 24.51 16.24 -27.85
C ALA A 274 23.92 14.89 -28.21
N ARG A 275 24.79 13.91 -28.45
CA ARG A 275 24.41 12.55 -28.78
C ARG A 275 24.60 11.66 -27.54
N TYR A 276 23.54 11.00 -27.13
CA TYR A 276 23.53 10.11 -25.97
C TYR A 276 23.49 8.66 -26.41
N ARG A 277 24.37 7.84 -25.86
CA ARG A 277 24.33 6.40 -26.07
C ARG A 277 23.26 5.81 -25.17
N THR A 278 22.41 4.98 -25.76
CA THR A 278 21.33 4.29 -25.07
C THR A 278 21.34 2.83 -25.50
N LYS A 279 20.81 1.95 -24.66
CA LYS A 279 20.74 0.53 -24.94
C LYS A 279 19.28 0.09 -25.00
N VAL A 280 18.90 -0.64 -26.04
CA VAL A 280 17.56 -1.19 -26.18
C VAL A 280 17.28 -2.14 -25.03
N SER A 281 16.30 -1.78 -24.18
CA SER A 281 15.90 -2.57 -23.02
C SER A 281 14.68 -3.44 -23.31
N TYR A 282 13.80 -2.98 -24.19
CA TYR A 282 12.54 -3.66 -24.48
C TYR A 282 12.08 -3.41 -25.93
N ILE A 283 11.53 -4.44 -26.55
CA ILE A 283 10.83 -4.36 -27.84
C ILE A 283 9.46 -5.01 -27.62
N SER A 284 8.38 -4.28 -27.90
CA SER A 284 7.03 -4.81 -27.72
C SER A 284 6.77 -6.02 -28.62
N VAL A 285 6.12 -7.02 -28.05
CA VAL A 285 5.67 -8.23 -28.79
C VAL A 285 4.40 -7.95 -29.60
N LEU A 286 3.61 -6.97 -29.14
CA LEU A 286 2.38 -6.57 -29.82
C LEU A 286 2.56 -5.22 -30.49
N GLU A 287 1.81 -5.02 -31.58
CA GLU A 287 1.75 -3.76 -32.27
C GLU A 287 1.25 -2.62 -31.36
N SER A 288 1.84 -1.44 -31.47
CA SER A 288 1.36 -0.21 -30.87
C SER A 288 0.44 0.52 -31.85
N TYR A 289 -0.74 0.95 -31.40
CA TYR A 289 -1.68 1.72 -32.20
C TYR A 289 -1.22 3.19 -32.40
N ALA A 290 -0.07 3.39 -33.01
CA ALA A 290 0.23 4.69 -33.61
C ALA A 290 -0.26 4.65 -35.06
N THR A 291 -1.51 5.07 -35.32
CA THR A 291 -2.08 5.16 -36.66
C THR A 291 -1.33 6.21 -37.48
N TRP A 292 -0.34 5.77 -38.25
CA TRP A 292 0.04 6.47 -39.44
C TRP A 292 -0.96 6.05 -40.55
N ARG A 293 -1.91 6.92 -40.88
CA ARG A 293 -2.67 6.76 -42.10
C ARG A 293 -1.70 6.91 -43.28
N ALA A 294 -1.37 5.83 -43.93
CA ALA A 294 -0.71 5.89 -45.20
C ALA A 294 -1.68 6.62 -46.15
N SER A 295 -1.20 7.72 -46.73
CA SER A 295 -1.86 8.38 -47.82
C SER A 295 -1.89 7.40 -48.99
N LEU A 296 -3.05 7.19 -49.59
CA LEU A 296 -3.37 6.22 -50.65
C LEU A 296 -2.55 6.30 -51.95
N ASP A 297 -1.38 6.95 -51.96
CA ASP A 297 -0.73 7.36 -53.21
C ASP A 297 0.57 6.61 -53.59
N THR A 298 1.04 5.64 -52.87
CA THR A 298 2.31 4.98 -53.19
C THR A 298 2.39 3.46 -52.93
N GLY A 299 1.28 2.69 -53.09
CA GLY A 299 1.39 1.21 -53.14
C GLY A 299 2.06 0.49 -51.97
N SER A 300 2.27 1.17 -50.86
CA SER A 300 2.83 0.61 -49.62
C SER A 300 1.69 0.17 -48.68
N TYR A 301 1.81 -1.03 -48.16
CA TYR A 301 0.89 -1.57 -47.14
C TYR A 301 0.97 -0.72 -45.86
N ASP A 302 -0.09 -0.75 -45.02
CA ASP A 302 -0.13 -0.10 -43.74
C ASP A 302 0.89 -0.78 -42.79
N ALA A 303 2.10 -0.24 -42.73
CA ALA A 303 3.12 -0.77 -41.86
C ALA A 303 2.78 -0.49 -40.40
N LYS A 304 2.74 -1.55 -39.59
CA LYS A 304 2.47 -1.47 -38.17
C LYS A 304 3.70 -0.94 -37.41
N THR A 305 3.46 -0.32 -36.26
CA THR A 305 4.53 0.19 -35.41
C THR A 305 4.64 -0.65 -34.15
N PHE A 306 5.86 -0.80 -33.65
CA PHE A 306 6.17 -1.50 -32.43
C PHE A 306 6.90 -0.56 -31.47
N GLU A 307 6.52 -0.62 -30.21
CA GLU A 307 7.18 0.15 -29.17
C GLU A 307 8.58 -0.44 -28.87
N VAL A 308 9.58 0.41 -28.92
CA VAL A 308 10.96 0.09 -28.54
C VAL A 308 11.39 1.04 -27.46
N ARG A 309 11.83 0.50 -26.32
CA ARG A 309 12.40 1.30 -25.24
C ARG A 309 13.90 1.16 -25.20
N SER A 310 14.57 2.29 -24.97
CA SER A 310 16.00 2.32 -24.72
C SER A 310 16.34 3.11 -23.47
N VAL A 311 17.29 2.62 -22.69
CA VAL A 311 17.74 3.26 -21.45
C VAL A 311 19.09 3.91 -21.70
N PRO A 312 19.31 5.16 -21.26
CA PRO A 312 20.61 5.82 -21.37
C PRO A 312 21.66 5.10 -20.52
N GLU A 313 22.90 4.98 -21.03
CA GLU A 313 24.01 4.35 -20.30
C GLU A 313 24.49 5.16 -19.10
N SER A 314 24.22 6.45 -19.10
CA SER A 314 24.52 7.36 -17.99
C SER A 314 23.40 8.36 -17.80
N PRO A 315 23.18 8.86 -16.58
CA PRO A 315 22.18 9.89 -16.30
C PRO A 315 22.40 11.11 -17.21
N ILE A 316 21.31 11.64 -17.78
CA ILE A 316 21.33 12.81 -18.66
C ILE A 316 20.83 14.00 -17.87
N GLU A 317 21.71 14.92 -17.56
CA GLU A 317 21.35 16.14 -16.80
C GLU A 317 20.35 17.00 -17.58
N GLY A 318 19.29 17.45 -16.91
CA GLY A 318 18.24 18.27 -17.50
C GLY A 318 17.23 17.51 -18.36
N LEU A 319 17.34 16.19 -18.52
CA LEU A 319 16.34 15.39 -19.21
C LEU A 319 15.03 15.37 -18.42
N ARG A 320 13.93 15.65 -19.11
CA ARG A 320 12.59 15.61 -18.53
C ARG A 320 11.67 14.71 -19.34
N PRO A 321 10.76 13.96 -18.69
CA PRO A 321 9.72 13.22 -19.37
C PRO A 321 8.94 14.13 -20.33
N GLY A 322 8.56 13.57 -21.49
CA GLY A 322 7.89 14.33 -22.56
C GLY A 322 8.83 15.02 -23.54
N MET A 323 10.14 15.13 -23.26
CA MET A 323 11.08 15.68 -24.24
C MET A 323 11.19 14.76 -25.45
N THR A 324 11.24 15.36 -26.64
CA THR A 324 11.43 14.66 -27.91
C THR A 324 12.81 14.02 -27.97
N ALA A 325 12.86 12.79 -28.39
CA ALA A 325 14.07 12.02 -28.66
C ALA A 325 14.14 11.64 -30.14
N ILE A 326 15.32 11.75 -30.75
CA ILE A 326 15.52 11.49 -32.18
C ILE A 326 16.63 10.45 -32.32
N VAL A 327 16.36 9.39 -33.10
CA VAL A 327 17.35 8.44 -33.56
C VAL A 327 17.50 8.62 -35.08
N VAL A 328 18.73 8.82 -35.53
CA VAL A 328 19.05 8.86 -36.97
C VAL A 328 19.67 7.54 -37.34
N ARG A 329 18.99 6.75 -38.16
CA ARG A 329 19.51 5.51 -38.72
C ARG A 329 20.04 5.80 -40.13
N ASN A 330 21.33 5.56 -40.32
CA ASN A 330 21.95 5.54 -41.63
C ASN A 330 21.83 4.08 -42.11
N ASP A 331 21.03 3.85 -43.16
CA ASP A 331 20.96 2.55 -43.83
C ASP A 331 22.32 2.20 -44.52
#